data_d7c5bbce6cbc0fccc6aa96caac7af975
#
_entry.id   d7c5bbce6cbc0fccc6aa96caac7af975
#
_cell.length_a   1.000
_cell.length_b   1.000
_cell.length_c   1.000
_cell.angle_alpha   90.00
_cell.angle_beta   90.00
_cell.angle_gamma   90.00
#
_symmetry.space_group_name_H-M   'P 1'
#
loop_
_entity.id
_entity.type
_entity.pdbx_description
1 polymer ?
#
loop_
_entity_poly.entity_id
_entity_poly.type
_entity_poly.pdbx_seq_one_letter_code
_entity_poly.pdbx_strand_id
1 'polypeptide(L)'
;MGVTVDVTFKSLNKYSEILCGDTVECLKTEDSDVIILADGMGSGVKANILSTLTAKILGTMFLNGATLEECVETIVQTLPICQTRQVAYATFSILQIFNNGEVYLVEYDNPRCIFLRCGHVVELQKYKRLVKDKEISECRFQVQKGDALVLVSDGVTHAGVGKSGKYKFGWPWESVAEFVSEQCLTSLSSARMAAALCAECSQIYEGKPGDDTTVVVARIIDRKPV
;
A
#
# COMPACT_ATOMS: atom_id res chain seq x y z
N MET A 1 24.06 -12.47 -4.38
CA MET A 1 23.13 -12.03 -5.43
C MET A 1 22.16 -11.06 -4.78
N GLY A 2 21.95 -9.89 -5.39
CA GLY A 2 21.00 -8.91 -4.86
C GLY A 2 19.58 -9.17 -5.38
N VAL A 3 18.61 -8.57 -4.68
CA VAL A 3 17.21 -8.55 -5.12
C VAL A 3 16.81 -7.17 -5.63
N THR A 4 15.75 -7.11 -6.39
CA THR A 4 15.01 -5.91 -6.79
C THR A 4 13.54 -6.28 -6.92
N VAL A 5 12.68 -5.32 -7.25
CA VAL A 5 11.25 -5.56 -7.32
C VAL A 5 10.70 -5.35 -8.74
N ASP A 6 9.75 -6.20 -9.12
CA ASP A 6 8.80 -5.97 -10.20
C ASP A 6 7.51 -5.44 -9.57
N VAL A 7 7.22 -4.16 -9.78
CA VAL A 7 6.09 -3.46 -9.16
C VAL A 7 5.04 -3.14 -10.20
N THR A 8 3.80 -3.44 -9.85
CA THR A 8 2.63 -2.98 -10.60
C THR A 8 1.57 -2.49 -9.62
N PHE A 9 0.92 -1.40 -9.94
CA PHE A 9 -0.25 -0.96 -9.21
C PHE A 9 -1.43 -0.72 -10.13
N LYS A 10 -2.62 -0.79 -9.56
CA LYS A 10 -3.87 -0.50 -10.24
C LYS A 10 -4.85 0.14 -9.27
N SER A 11 -5.62 1.13 -9.78
CA SER A 11 -6.61 1.85 -8.99
C SER A 11 -7.97 1.84 -9.66
N LEU A 12 -9.01 1.91 -8.82
CA LEU A 12 -10.39 2.20 -9.20
C LEU A 12 -10.77 3.49 -8.50
N ASN A 13 -11.25 4.46 -9.26
CA ASN A 13 -11.75 5.69 -8.68
C ASN A 13 -13.09 5.42 -7.98
N LYS A 14 -13.36 6.12 -6.91
CA LYS A 14 -14.68 6.21 -6.30
C LYS A 14 -15.71 6.58 -7.37
N TYR A 15 -16.87 5.93 -7.31
CA TYR A 15 -17.93 6.15 -8.28
C TYR A 15 -18.29 7.64 -8.38
N SER A 16 -18.37 8.17 -9.60
CA SER A 16 -18.57 9.58 -9.94
C SER A 16 -17.37 10.52 -9.73
N GLU A 17 -16.24 10.06 -9.21
CA GLU A 17 -15.03 10.88 -9.12
C GLU A 17 -14.15 10.71 -10.38
N ILE A 18 -13.51 11.80 -10.81
CA ILE A 18 -12.62 11.80 -11.96
C ILE A 18 -11.19 11.42 -11.57
N LEU A 19 -10.76 11.85 -10.37
CA LEU A 19 -9.43 11.60 -9.85
C LEU A 19 -9.48 10.61 -8.70
N CYS A 20 -8.52 9.71 -8.68
CA CYS A 20 -8.30 8.81 -7.54
C CYS A 20 -7.75 9.60 -6.36
N GLY A 21 -8.28 9.37 -5.17
CA GLY A 21 -7.77 9.91 -3.92
C GLY A 21 -6.46 9.28 -3.47
N ASP A 22 -6.12 8.11 -4.01
CA ASP A 22 -4.89 7.39 -3.71
C ASP A 22 -3.76 7.79 -4.66
N THR A 23 -2.53 7.75 -4.17
CA THR A 23 -1.31 7.97 -4.96
C THR A 23 -0.28 6.90 -4.66
N VAL A 24 0.31 6.34 -5.71
CA VAL A 24 1.45 5.42 -5.60
C VAL A 24 2.69 6.09 -6.16
N GLU A 25 3.78 6.08 -5.40
CA GLU A 25 5.10 6.52 -5.83
C GLU A 25 6.07 5.35 -5.72
N CYS A 26 6.85 5.11 -6.78
CA CYS A 26 7.90 4.10 -6.81
C CYS A 26 9.22 4.78 -7.12
N LEU A 27 10.20 4.59 -6.25
CA LEU A 27 11.50 5.21 -6.31
C LEU A 27 12.59 4.14 -6.29
N LYS A 28 13.71 4.45 -6.90
CA LYS A 28 14.89 3.61 -6.88
C LYS A 28 16.07 4.42 -6.40
N THR A 29 16.72 3.94 -5.33
CA THR A 29 17.97 4.47 -4.84
C THR A 29 19.15 3.55 -5.23
N GLU A 30 20.36 3.84 -4.82
CA GLU A 30 21.52 2.98 -5.10
C GLU A 30 21.41 1.61 -4.41
N ASP A 31 20.82 1.57 -3.22
CA ASP A 31 20.77 0.42 -2.31
C ASP A 31 19.39 -0.18 -2.09
N SER A 32 18.32 0.51 -2.52
CA SER A 32 16.94 0.07 -2.26
C SER A 32 15.94 0.49 -3.34
N ASP A 33 14.84 -0.24 -3.41
CA ASP A 33 13.60 0.14 -4.08
C ASP A 33 12.61 0.61 -3.00
N VAL A 34 11.96 1.77 -3.20
CA VAL A 34 10.99 2.35 -2.26
C VAL A 34 9.64 2.46 -2.92
N ILE A 35 8.59 1.95 -2.25
CA ILE A 35 7.21 1.99 -2.72
C ILE A 35 6.38 2.71 -1.66
N ILE A 36 5.65 3.73 -2.06
CA ILE A 36 4.79 4.53 -1.20
C ILE A 36 3.37 4.43 -1.75
N LEU A 37 2.44 3.98 -0.91
CA LEU A 37 1.01 4.09 -1.14
C LEU A 37 0.47 5.12 -0.15
N ALA A 38 -0.05 6.22 -0.65
CA ALA A 38 -0.71 7.25 0.15
C ALA A 38 -2.18 7.34 -0.23
N ASP A 39 -3.05 7.38 0.76
CA ASP A 39 -4.49 7.52 0.62
C ASP A 39 -4.91 8.86 1.23
N GLY A 40 -5.53 9.72 0.42
CA GLY A 40 -5.94 11.06 0.81
C GLY A 40 -7.34 11.08 1.40
N MET A 41 -7.51 11.71 2.55
CA MET A 41 -8.81 11.78 3.21
C MET A 41 -9.89 12.41 2.33
N GLY A 42 -10.97 11.68 2.12
CA GLY A 42 -12.15 12.11 1.37
C GLY A 42 -12.22 11.47 0.00
N SER A 43 -12.45 12.23 -1.05
CA SER A 43 -12.47 11.73 -2.43
C SER A 43 -12.23 12.85 -3.43
N GLY A 44 -11.96 12.47 -4.70
CA GLY A 44 -11.77 13.37 -5.80
C GLY A 44 -10.55 14.29 -5.67
N VAL A 45 -10.65 15.53 -6.18
CA VAL A 45 -9.52 16.46 -6.30
C VAL A 45 -8.82 16.72 -4.96
N LYS A 46 -9.56 16.89 -3.88
CA LYS A 46 -8.99 17.19 -2.56
C LYS A 46 -8.17 16.03 -2.02
N ALA A 47 -8.71 14.83 -2.06
CA ALA A 47 -8.01 13.62 -1.64
C ALA A 47 -6.76 13.38 -2.50
N ASN A 48 -6.90 13.52 -3.81
CA ASN A 48 -5.78 13.40 -4.76
C ASN A 48 -4.62 14.37 -4.45
N ILE A 49 -4.93 15.64 -4.13
CA ILE A 49 -3.91 16.61 -3.75
C ILE A 49 -3.18 16.18 -2.47
N LEU A 50 -3.92 15.71 -1.46
CA LEU A 50 -3.35 15.31 -0.18
C LEU A 50 -2.46 14.07 -0.30
N SER A 51 -2.91 13.04 -0.99
CA SER A 51 -2.12 11.82 -1.23
C SER A 51 -0.89 12.11 -2.09
N THR A 52 -1.05 12.94 -3.15
CA THR A 52 0.07 13.33 -4.02
C THR A 52 1.12 14.13 -3.26
N LEU A 53 0.73 15.10 -2.44
CA LEU A 53 1.67 15.85 -1.61
C LEU A 53 2.41 14.94 -0.63
N THR A 54 1.68 14.04 0.04
CA THR A 54 2.28 13.09 0.97
C THR A 54 3.33 12.21 0.28
N ALA A 55 2.96 11.58 -0.84
CA ALA A 55 3.87 10.71 -1.59
C ALA A 55 5.08 11.47 -2.14
N LYS A 56 4.88 12.68 -2.68
CA LYS A 56 5.96 13.51 -3.24
C LYS A 56 6.91 14.05 -2.18
N ILE A 57 6.41 14.48 -1.03
CA ILE A 57 7.28 14.92 0.08
C ILE A 57 8.15 13.75 0.54
N LEU A 58 7.55 12.59 0.82
CA LEU A 58 8.27 11.38 1.21
C LEU A 58 9.31 11.00 0.16
N GLY A 59 8.90 10.91 -1.11
CA GLY A 59 9.80 10.55 -2.21
C GLY A 59 10.97 11.53 -2.38
N THR A 60 10.71 12.83 -2.27
CA THR A 60 11.75 13.86 -2.35
C THR A 60 12.76 13.74 -1.19
N MET A 61 12.29 13.49 0.02
CA MET A 61 13.17 13.29 1.18
C MET A 61 14.07 12.07 1.00
N PHE A 62 13.52 10.93 0.55
CA PHE A 62 14.30 9.73 0.23
C PHE A 62 15.38 9.99 -0.81
N LEU A 63 15.03 10.64 -1.91
CA LEU A 63 16.00 10.96 -2.99
C LEU A 63 17.10 11.91 -2.54
N ASN A 64 16.87 12.69 -1.48
CA ASN A 64 17.87 13.55 -0.85
C ASN A 64 18.60 12.89 0.33
N GLY A 65 18.46 11.57 0.49
CA GLY A 65 19.22 10.79 1.46
C GLY A 65 18.66 10.76 2.88
N ALA A 66 17.41 11.23 3.08
CA ALA A 66 16.76 11.08 4.38
C ALA A 66 16.43 9.60 4.66
N THR A 67 16.56 9.20 5.91
CA THR A 67 16.15 7.87 6.36
C THR A 67 14.63 7.73 6.38
N LEU A 68 14.14 6.49 6.38
CA LEU A 68 12.69 6.26 6.47
C LEU A 68 12.11 6.81 7.77
N GLU A 69 12.85 6.70 8.86
CA GLU A 69 12.47 7.26 10.16
C GLU A 69 12.27 8.80 10.08
N GLU A 70 13.23 9.51 9.51
CA GLU A 70 13.17 10.98 9.33
C GLU A 70 12.00 11.36 8.42
N CYS A 71 11.78 10.62 7.34
CA CYS A 71 10.66 10.83 6.43
C CYS A 71 9.32 10.70 7.14
N VAL A 72 9.13 9.60 7.89
CA VAL A 72 7.90 9.33 8.64
C VAL A 72 7.67 10.39 9.72
N GLU A 73 8.69 10.73 10.49
CA GLU A 73 8.59 11.77 11.53
C GLU A 73 8.20 13.12 10.94
N THR A 74 8.83 13.51 9.84
CA THR A 74 8.53 14.77 9.16
C THR A 74 7.09 14.78 8.65
N ILE A 75 6.65 13.74 7.96
CA ILE A 75 5.31 13.71 7.37
C ILE A 75 4.24 13.69 8.46
N VAL A 76 4.41 12.87 9.49
CA VAL A 76 3.47 12.80 10.62
C VAL A 76 3.36 14.12 11.38
N GLN A 77 4.47 14.89 11.42
CA GLN A 77 4.50 16.20 12.08
C GLN A 77 3.91 17.32 11.22
N THR A 78 4.02 17.22 9.91
CA THR A 78 3.63 18.27 8.96
C THR A 78 2.26 18.07 8.35
N LEU A 79 1.76 16.83 8.26
CA LEU A 79 0.42 16.58 7.77
C LEU A 79 -0.61 17.30 8.63
N PRO A 80 -1.45 18.18 8.03
CA PRO A 80 -2.49 18.85 8.77
C PRO A 80 -3.44 17.83 9.40
N ILE A 81 -3.94 18.13 10.60
CA ILE A 81 -4.95 17.31 11.26
C ILE A 81 -6.33 17.89 10.93
N CYS A 82 -7.25 17.05 10.48
CA CYS A 82 -8.64 17.45 10.30
C CYS A 82 -9.25 17.74 11.68
N GLN A 83 -9.54 19.00 11.97
CA GLN A 83 -10.07 19.44 13.26
C GLN A 83 -11.39 18.75 13.64
N THR A 84 -12.17 18.30 12.65
CA THR A 84 -13.47 17.67 12.88
C THR A 84 -13.36 16.17 13.19
N ARG A 85 -12.37 15.47 12.62
CA ARG A 85 -12.21 14.02 12.76
C ARG A 85 -10.98 13.62 13.57
N GLN A 86 -10.09 14.56 13.88
CA GLN A 86 -8.81 14.33 14.57
C GLN A 86 -7.89 13.30 13.89
N VAL A 87 -8.05 13.12 12.58
CA VAL A 87 -7.27 12.17 11.77
C VAL A 87 -6.37 12.97 10.82
N ALA A 88 -5.19 12.48 10.50
CA ALA A 88 -4.33 13.09 9.50
C ALA A 88 -5.02 13.12 8.12
N TYR A 89 -4.64 14.09 7.30
CA TYR A 89 -5.25 14.24 5.96
C TYR A 89 -4.82 13.19 4.95
N ALA A 90 -3.87 12.33 5.26
CA ALA A 90 -3.53 11.15 4.46
C ALA A 90 -3.04 10.03 5.36
N THR A 91 -3.38 8.81 4.98
CA THR A 91 -2.81 7.57 5.50
C THR A 91 -1.79 7.05 4.52
N PHE A 92 -0.88 6.18 4.94
CA PHE A 92 0.15 5.68 4.02
C PHE A 92 0.73 4.33 4.45
N SER A 93 1.26 3.62 3.46
CA SER A 93 2.14 2.48 3.64
C SER A 93 3.42 2.69 2.84
N ILE A 94 4.56 2.43 3.44
CA ILE A 94 5.88 2.57 2.81
C ILE A 94 6.62 1.25 2.91
N LEU A 95 7.09 0.74 1.78
CA LEU A 95 8.01 -0.39 1.68
C LEU A 95 9.35 0.14 1.19
N GLN A 96 10.41 -0.05 1.98
CA GLN A 96 11.79 0.09 1.52
C GLN A 96 12.40 -1.31 1.44
N ILE A 97 12.75 -1.74 0.24
CA ILE A 97 13.28 -3.07 -0.05
C ILE A 97 14.74 -2.91 -0.46
N PHE A 98 15.65 -3.30 0.41
CA PHE A 98 17.09 -3.20 0.17
C PHE A 98 17.56 -4.29 -0.77
N ASN A 99 18.66 -4.01 -1.49
CA ASN A 99 19.26 -4.94 -2.43
C ASN A 99 19.73 -6.26 -1.79
N ASN A 100 19.96 -6.27 -0.47
CA ASN A 100 20.30 -7.47 0.31
C ASN A 100 19.08 -8.32 0.72
N GLY A 101 17.87 -7.86 0.36
CA GLY A 101 16.60 -8.53 0.69
C GLY A 101 16.02 -8.12 2.05
N GLU A 102 16.66 -7.23 2.79
CA GLU A 102 16.02 -6.63 3.96
C GLU A 102 14.87 -5.73 3.51
N VAL A 103 13.76 -5.76 4.24
CA VAL A 103 12.61 -4.88 4.03
C VAL A 103 12.32 -4.11 5.30
N TYR A 104 12.10 -2.81 5.16
CA TYR A 104 11.54 -1.98 6.20
C TYR A 104 10.14 -1.53 5.76
N LEU A 105 9.12 -1.96 6.48
CA LEU A 105 7.72 -1.62 6.27
C LEU A 105 7.26 -0.66 7.36
N VAL A 106 6.62 0.42 6.93
CA VAL A 106 5.95 1.38 7.81
C VAL A 106 4.52 1.59 7.32
N GLU A 107 3.57 1.53 8.25
CA GLU A 107 2.15 1.74 7.97
C GLU A 107 1.57 2.74 8.96
N TYR A 108 0.81 3.67 8.43
CA TYR A 108 0.03 4.63 9.19
C TYR A 108 -1.43 4.58 8.74
N ASP A 109 -2.28 4.02 9.60
CA ASP A 109 -3.74 3.92 9.44
C ASP A 109 -4.20 3.36 8.08
N ASN A 110 -3.40 2.49 7.47
CA ASN A 110 -3.66 1.77 6.23
C ASN A 110 -3.86 0.28 6.51
N PRO A 111 -4.56 -0.47 5.64
CA PRO A 111 -4.65 -1.91 5.76
C PRO A 111 -3.26 -2.57 5.77
N ARG A 112 -3.15 -3.66 6.54
CA ARG A 112 -1.88 -4.39 6.72
C ARG A 112 -1.35 -4.90 5.38
N CYS A 113 -0.05 -4.74 5.13
CA CYS A 113 0.66 -5.37 4.03
C CYS A 113 0.46 -6.89 4.06
N ILE A 114 0.19 -7.48 2.91
CA ILE A 114 0.12 -8.94 2.74
C ILE A 114 1.48 -9.40 2.23
N PHE A 115 2.17 -10.23 3.01
CA PHE A 115 3.43 -10.86 2.61
C PHE A 115 3.17 -12.31 2.21
N LEU A 116 3.58 -12.67 1.00
CA LEU A 116 3.45 -14.03 0.45
C LEU A 116 4.81 -14.64 0.20
N ARG A 117 5.02 -15.84 0.73
CA ARG A 117 6.16 -16.71 0.44
C ARG A 117 5.66 -18.07 -0.07
N CYS A 118 6.12 -18.47 -1.26
CA CYS A 118 5.63 -19.69 -1.91
C CYS A 118 4.09 -19.74 -2.03
N GLY A 119 3.45 -18.60 -2.23
CA GLY A 119 2.00 -18.47 -2.33
C GLY A 119 1.24 -18.49 -1.00
N HIS A 120 1.91 -18.64 0.13
CA HIS A 120 1.29 -18.64 1.46
C HIS A 120 1.50 -17.31 2.17
N VAL A 121 0.47 -16.87 2.89
CA VAL A 121 0.54 -15.66 3.71
C VAL A 121 1.49 -15.88 4.88
N VAL A 122 2.45 -14.98 5.03
CA VAL A 122 3.39 -14.94 6.15
C VAL A 122 2.99 -13.81 7.08
N GLU A 123 2.78 -14.12 8.34
CA GLU A 123 2.44 -13.11 9.34
C GLU A 123 3.67 -12.28 9.72
N LEU A 124 3.51 -10.96 9.67
CA LEU A 124 4.56 -10.01 10.04
C LEU A 124 4.40 -9.58 11.49
N GLN A 125 5.43 -9.77 12.29
CA GLN A 125 5.47 -9.21 13.65
C GLN A 125 5.79 -7.72 13.56
N LYS A 126 4.82 -6.88 13.92
CA LYS A 126 4.91 -5.43 13.86
C LYS A 126 5.05 -4.83 15.24
N TYR A 127 5.82 -3.76 15.30
CA TYR A 127 5.96 -2.92 16.49
C TYR A 127 5.16 -1.64 16.28
N LYS A 128 4.56 -1.14 17.37
CA LYS A 128 3.83 0.12 17.37
C LYS A 128 4.71 1.20 17.99
N ARG A 129 4.87 2.30 17.28
CA ARG A 129 5.60 3.48 17.73
C ARG A 129 4.70 4.71 17.71
N LEU A 130 4.74 5.48 18.78
CA LEU A 130 4.05 6.76 18.83
C LEU A 130 4.96 7.87 18.32
N VAL A 131 4.49 8.58 17.31
CA VAL A 131 5.11 9.81 16.81
C VAL A 131 4.14 10.95 17.11
N LYS A 132 4.42 11.74 18.14
CA LYS A 132 3.46 12.65 18.76
C LYS A 132 2.27 11.85 19.33
N ASP A 133 1.10 12.05 18.75
CA ASP A 133 -0.18 11.42 19.11
C ASP A 133 -0.65 10.36 18.11
N LYS A 134 0.19 10.04 17.10
CA LYS A 134 -0.14 9.10 16.02
C LYS A 134 0.60 7.78 16.19
N GLU A 135 -0.14 6.68 16.13
CA GLU A 135 0.41 5.34 16.20
C GLU A 135 0.87 4.90 14.81
N ILE A 136 2.16 4.62 14.69
CA ILE A 136 2.79 4.07 13.49
C ILE A 136 3.09 2.59 13.73
N SER A 137 2.73 1.76 12.78
CA SER A 137 3.06 0.33 12.78
C SER A 137 4.25 0.08 11.88
N GLU A 138 5.29 -0.58 12.39
CA GLU A 138 6.52 -0.82 11.63
C GLU A 138 7.10 -2.20 11.88
N CYS A 139 7.81 -2.75 10.88
CA CYS A 139 8.58 -3.97 11.03
C CYS A 139 9.72 -4.07 10.02
N ARG A 140 10.73 -4.90 10.36
CA ARG A 140 11.82 -5.29 9.46
C ARG A 140 11.79 -6.80 9.30
N PHE A 141 12.00 -7.27 8.07
CA PHE A 141 12.01 -8.68 7.74
C PHE A 141 12.84 -8.95 6.48
N GLN A 142 13.07 -10.22 6.16
CA GLN A 142 13.84 -10.63 5.00
C GLN A 142 12.92 -11.19 3.91
N VAL A 143 13.17 -10.76 2.68
CA VAL A 143 12.54 -11.33 1.48
C VAL A 143 13.56 -12.03 0.60
N GLN A 144 13.08 -12.93 -0.22
CA GLN A 144 13.85 -13.67 -1.21
C GLN A 144 13.13 -13.68 -2.55
N LYS A 145 13.86 -14.02 -3.60
CA LYS A 145 13.28 -14.22 -4.94
C LYS A 145 12.03 -15.08 -4.90
N GLY A 146 10.99 -14.62 -5.56
CA GLY A 146 9.70 -15.30 -5.65
C GLY A 146 8.68 -14.85 -4.58
N ASP A 147 9.12 -14.16 -3.52
CA ASP A 147 8.22 -13.55 -2.56
C ASP A 147 7.40 -12.44 -3.21
N ALA A 148 6.23 -12.13 -2.64
CA ALA A 148 5.40 -11.02 -3.06
C ALA A 148 4.91 -10.22 -1.85
N LEU A 149 4.88 -8.90 -2.01
CA LEU A 149 4.33 -7.96 -1.04
C LEU A 149 3.17 -7.23 -1.70
N VAL A 150 2.02 -7.16 -1.02
CA VAL A 150 0.84 -6.49 -1.54
C VAL A 150 0.40 -5.42 -0.56
N LEU A 151 0.34 -4.18 -1.04
CA LEU A 151 -0.26 -3.05 -0.33
C LEU A 151 -1.63 -2.76 -0.93
N VAL A 152 -2.57 -2.40 -0.10
CA VAL A 152 -3.91 -1.99 -0.51
C VAL A 152 -4.34 -0.76 0.26
N SER A 153 -5.13 0.13 -0.39
CA SER A 153 -5.83 1.19 0.34
C SER A 153 -7.09 0.64 1.02
N ASP A 154 -7.69 1.42 1.89
CA ASP A 154 -8.86 1.01 2.67
C ASP A 154 -10.09 0.72 1.79
N GLY A 155 -10.17 1.32 0.59
CA GLY A 155 -11.22 1.00 -0.39
C GLY A 155 -11.27 -0.48 -0.80
N VAL A 156 -10.17 -1.23 -0.66
CA VAL A 156 -10.19 -2.70 -0.87
C VAL A 156 -10.94 -3.38 0.28
N THR A 157 -10.62 -3.03 1.52
CA THR A 157 -11.27 -3.63 2.70
C THR A 157 -12.68 -3.10 2.91
N HIS A 158 -13.00 -1.91 2.42
CA HIS A 158 -14.35 -1.34 2.41
C HIS A 158 -15.22 -1.86 1.26
N ALA A 159 -14.69 -2.66 0.34
CA ALA A 159 -15.46 -3.19 -0.77
C ALA A 159 -16.69 -3.96 -0.26
N GLY A 160 -17.88 -3.59 -0.76
CA GLY A 160 -19.16 -4.16 -0.38
C GLY A 160 -19.89 -3.45 0.76
N VAL A 161 -19.26 -2.48 1.43
CA VAL A 161 -19.96 -1.68 2.46
C VAL A 161 -21.20 -1.00 1.86
N GLY A 162 -22.35 -1.19 2.52
CA GLY A 162 -23.63 -0.63 2.07
C GLY A 162 -24.27 -1.39 0.90
N LYS A 163 -23.70 -2.50 0.44
CA LYS A 163 -24.29 -3.40 -0.54
C LYS A 163 -25.03 -4.56 0.11
N SER A 164 -25.93 -5.18 -0.66
CA SER A 164 -26.59 -6.42 -0.23
C SER A 164 -25.73 -7.60 -0.69
N GLY A 165 -24.99 -8.25 0.19
CA GLY A 165 -24.18 -9.40 -0.19
C GLY A 165 -23.30 -9.93 0.93
N LYS A 166 -22.40 -10.85 0.59
CA LYS A 166 -21.47 -11.49 1.53
C LYS A 166 -20.64 -10.46 2.30
N TYR A 167 -20.25 -9.36 1.64
CA TYR A 167 -19.34 -8.35 2.17
C TYR A 167 -20.02 -7.02 2.53
N LYS A 168 -21.26 -7.07 2.99
CA LYS A 168 -22.04 -5.88 3.38
C LYS A 168 -21.39 -4.99 4.47
N PHE A 169 -20.43 -5.53 5.20
CA PHE A 169 -19.63 -4.81 6.22
C PHE A 169 -18.17 -4.57 5.78
N GLY A 170 -17.86 -4.77 4.50
CA GLY A 170 -16.53 -4.71 3.94
C GLY A 170 -15.95 -6.09 3.65
N TRP A 171 -14.92 -6.14 2.81
CA TRP A 171 -14.16 -7.35 2.49
C TRP A 171 -13.07 -7.55 3.56
N PRO A 172 -13.20 -8.55 4.46
CA PRO A 172 -12.25 -8.72 5.55
C PRO A 172 -10.83 -8.93 5.04
N TRP A 173 -9.85 -8.35 5.74
CA TRP A 173 -8.45 -8.45 5.34
C TRP A 173 -7.99 -9.90 5.15
N GLU A 174 -8.43 -10.81 6.00
CA GLU A 174 -8.13 -12.24 5.93
C GLU A 174 -8.63 -12.84 4.60
N SER A 175 -9.82 -12.46 4.16
CA SER A 175 -10.39 -12.90 2.88
C SER A 175 -9.67 -12.27 1.68
N VAL A 176 -9.20 -11.03 1.81
CA VAL A 176 -8.33 -10.38 0.80
C VAL A 176 -7.01 -11.14 0.71
N ALA A 177 -6.39 -11.45 1.83
CA ALA A 177 -5.12 -12.18 1.89
C ALA A 177 -5.24 -13.60 1.31
N GLU A 178 -6.34 -14.30 1.59
CA GLU A 178 -6.65 -15.61 1.01
C GLU A 178 -6.79 -15.52 -0.52
N PHE A 179 -7.57 -14.57 -1.02
CA PHE A 179 -7.72 -14.33 -2.45
C PHE A 179 -6.38 -14.05 -3.13
N VAL A 180 -5.55 -13.20 -2.54
CA VAL A 180 -4.22 -12.86 -3.08
C VAL A 180 -3.29 -14.08 -3.07
N SER A 181 -3.37 -14.91 -2.04
CA SER A 181 -2.64 -16.19 -1.95
C SER A 181 -3.00 -17.12 -3.11
N GLU A 182 -4.29 -17.31 -3.38
CA GLU A 182 -4.77 -18.13 -4.51
C GLU A 182 -4.30 -17.57 -5.85
N GLN A 183 -4.37 -16.24 -6.05
CA GLN A 183 -3.86 -15.60 -7.27
C GLN A 183 -2.35 -15.77 -7.43
N CYS A 184 -1.59 -15.73 -6.35
CA CYS A 184 -0.14 -15.93 -6.36
C CYS A 184 0.24 -17.34 -6.82
N LEU A 185 -0.51 -18.36 -6.42
CA LEU A 185 -0.30 -19.76 -6.85
C LEU A 185 -0.59 -19.97 -8.33
N THR A 186 -1.51 -19.19 -8.91
CA THR A 186 -1.94 -19.33 -10.31
C THR A 186 -1.17 -18.44 -11.28
N SER A 187 -0.58 -17.34 -10.80
CA SER A 187 0.12 -16.34 -11.62
C SER A 187 1.37 -15.80 -10.95
N LEU A 188 2.46 -15.78 -11.69
CA LEU A 188 3.73 -15.16 -11.28
C LEU A 188 3.84 -13.68 -11.69
N SER A 189 2.81 -13.09 -12.31
CA SER A 189 2.84 -11.70 -12.79
C SER A 189 2.22 -10.74 -11.77
N SER A 190 2.98 -9.72 -11.35
CA SER A 190 2.49 -8.61 -10.52
C SER A 190 1.28 -7.93 -11.15
N ALA A 191 1.32 -7.70 -12.46
CA ALA A 191 0.23 -7.05 -13.21
C ALA A 191 -1.06 -7.87 -13.21
N ARG A 192 -0.98 -9.21 -13.35
CA ARG A 192 -2.16 -10.07 -13.30
C ARG A 192 -2.77 -10.11 -11.91
N MET A 193 -1.95 -10.17 -10.87
CA MET A 193 -2.43 -10.15 -9.49
C MET A 193 -3.12 -8.84 -9.16
N ALA A 194 -2.52 -7.70 -9.51
CA ALA A 194 -3.13 -6.39 -9.30
C ALA A 194 -4.46 -6.24 -10.07
N ALA A 195 -4.50 -6.70 -11.32
CA ALA A 195 -5.71 -6.69 -12.13
C ALA A 195 -6.82 -7.58 -11.57
N ALA A 196 -6.49 -8.79 -11.11
CA ALA A 196 -7.46 -9.72 -10.53
C ALA A 196 -8.08 -9.16 -9.25
N LEU A 197 -7.24 -8.59 -8.35
CA LEU A 197 -7.72 -8.01 -7.10
C LEU A 197 -8.61 -6.79 -7.34
N CYS A 198 -8.24 -5.89 -8.26
CA CYS A 198 -9.10 -4.78 -8.65
C CYS A 198 -10.42 -5.24 -9.31
N ALA A 199 -10.36 -6.29 -10.14
CA ALA A 199 -11.57 -6.84 -10.75
C ALA A 199 -12.53 -7.41 -9.70
N GLU A 200 -12.01 -8.11 -8.70
CA GLU A 200 -12.80 -8.63 -7.58
C GLU A 200 -13.43 -7.49 -6.77
N CYS A 201 -12.65 -6.46 -6.43
CA CYS A 201 -13.20 -5.26 -5.78
C CYS A 201 -14.33 -4.64 -6.60
N SER A 202 -14.15 -4.50 -7.92
CA SER A 202 -15.19 -3.96 -8.80
C SER A 202 -16.47 -4.81 -8.80
N GLN A 203 -16.34 -6.14 -8.75
CA GLN A 203 -17.50 -7.03 -8.65
C GLN A 203 -18.21 -6.88 -7.29
N ILE A 204 -17.45 -6.85 -6.19
CA ILE A 204 -17.99 -6.66 -4.85
C ILE A 204 -18.71 -5.30 -4.74
N TYR A 205 -18.19 -4.27 -5.38
CA TYR A 205 -18.80 -2.94 -5.46
C TYR A 205 -19.95 -2.84 -6.49
N GLU A 206 -20.25 -3.93 -7.21
CA GLU A 206 -21.27 -3.94 -8.28
C GLU A 206 -21.00 -2.90 -9.36
N GLY A 207 -19.71 -2.69 -9.70
CA GLY A 207 -19.26 -1.71 -10.69
C GLY A 207 -19.33 -0.24 -10.24
N LYS A 208 -19.63 0.03 -8.96
CA LYS A 208 -19.72 1.38 -8.38
C LYS A 208 -18.90 1.45 -7.11
N PRO A 209 -17.58 1.63 -7.20
CA PRO A 209 -16.73 1.73 -6.03
C PRO A 209 -17.21 2.81 -5.06
N GLY A 210 -17.37 2.43 -3.80
CA GLY A 210 -17.81 3.34 -2.74
C GLY A 210 -16.67 4.21 -2.23
N ASP A 211 -15.43 3.83 -2.54
CA ASP A 211 -14.21 4.55 -2.22
C ASP A 211 -13.14 4.36 -3.28
N ASP A 212 -12.13 5.24 -3.27
CA ASP A 212 -10.93 5.04 -4.07
C ASP A 212 -10.25 3.75 -3.63
N THR A 213 -9.85 2.92 -4.59
CA THR A 213 -9.41 1.55 -4.31
C THR A 213 -8.12 1.29 -5.05
N THR A 214 -7.01 1.17 -4.33
CA THR A 214 -5.69 0.97 -4.94
C THR A 214 -5.04 -0.31 -4.44
N VAL A 215 -4.45 -1.03 -5.37
CA VAL A 215 -3.70 -2.27 -5.15
C VAL A 215 -2.30 -2.09 -5.70
N VAL A 216 -1.29 -2.37 -4.89
CA VAL A 216 0.12 -2.41 -5.29
C VAL A 216 0.65 -3.82 -5.08
N VAL A 217 1.24 -4.41 -6.10
CA VAL A 217 1.90 -5.73 -6.01
C VAL A 217 3.37 -5.57 -6.32
N ALA A 218 4.23 -5.89 -5.37
CA ALA A 218 5.68 -5.92 -5.50
C ALA A 218 6.17 -7.35 -5.43
N ARG A 219 6.71 -7.88 -6.54
CA ARG A 219 7.32 -9.21 -6.59
C ARG A 219 8.83 -9.09 -6.51
N ILE A 220 9.41 -9.91 -5.67
CA ILE A 220 10.86 -9.96 -5.48
C ILE A 220 11.49 -10.80 -6.59
N ILE A 221 12.39 -10.18 -7.34
CA ILE A 221 13.12 -10.78 -8.43
C ILE A 221 14.63 -10.63 -8.25
N ASP A 222 15.42 -11.39 -8.98
CA ASP A 222 16.88 -11.22 -8.98
C ASP A 222 17.25 -9.87 -9.59
N ARG A 223 18.16 -9.17 -8.93
CA ARG A 223 18.83 -8.01 -9.51
C ARG A 223 19.79 -8.50 -10.60
N LYS A 224 19.59 -8.06 -11.82
CA LYS A 224 20.56 -8.36 -12.89
C LYS A 224 21.86 -7.63 -12.57
N PRO A 225 23.02 -8.28 -12.73
CA PRO A 225 24.28 -7.57 -12.67
C PRO A 225 24.31 -6.47 -13.75
N VAL A 226 24.74 -5.30 -13.35
CA VAL A 226 24.99 -4.15 -14.26
C VAL A 226 26.30 -4.39 -14.98
#